data_e2bcbf826fbcb642b8b50746891a8ce6
#
_entry.id   e2bcbf826fbcb642b8b50746891a8ce6
#
_cell.length_a   1.000
_cell.length_b   1.000
_cell.length_c   1.000
_cell.angle_alpha   90.00
_cell.angle_beta   90.00
_cell.angle_gamma   90.00
#
_symmetry.space_group_name_H-M   'P 1'
#
loop_
_entity.id
_entity.type
_entity.pdbx_description
1 polymer ?
#
loop_
_entity_poly.entity_id
_entity_poly.type
_entity_poly.pdbx_seq_one_letter_code
_entity_poly.pdbx_strand_id
1 'polypeptide(L)' 'MEQKYIVALEIGSSHIRAAVGVVDESGVLTILAVEDENAINVVRYGWIQNVEEVSNRINKLIKKLENY' A
#
# COMPACT_ATOMS: atom_id res chain seq x y z
N MET A 1 18.54 -14.67 11.57
CA MET A 1 17.35 -14.23 12.24
C MET A 1 16.34 -13.65 11.27
N GLU A 2 15.10 -14.04 11.41
CA GLU A 2 14.08 -13.63 10.46
C GLU A 2 13.62 -12.19 10.70
N GLN A 3 13.61 -11.40 9.64
CA GLN A 3 13.01 -10.08 9.67
C GLN A 3 11.51 -10.22 9.38
N LYS A 4 10.72 -9.43 10.10
CA LYS A 4 9.29 -9.36 9.82
C LYS A 4 9.01 -8.20 8.88
N TYR A 5 8.41 -8.51 7.75
CA TYR A 5 7.94 -7.50 6.82
C TYR A 5 6.51 -7.13 7.14
N ILE A 6 6.24 -5.84 7.13
CA ILE A 6 4.90 -5.30 7.34
C ILE A 6 4.51 -4.52 6.11
N VAL A 7 3.32 -4.79 5.60
CA VAL A 7 2.74 -4.04 4.48
C VAL A 7 1.49 -3.35 5.00
N ALA A 8 1.43 -2.06 4.79
CA ALA A 8 0.27 -1.24 5.15
C ALA A 8 -0.38 -0.69 3.90
N LEU A 9 -1.70 -0.64 3.89
CA LEU A 9 -2.48 -0.15 2.77
C LEU A 9 -3.43 0.93 3.25
N GLU A 10 -3.44 2.07 2.56
CA GLU A 10 -4.39 3.16 2.80
C GLU A 10 -5.20 3.41 1.55
N ILE A 11 -6.52 3.46 1.70
CA ILE A 11 -7.44 3.76 0.61
C ILE A 11 -8.12 5.09 0.92
N GLY A 12 -7.79 6.12 0.15
CA GLY A 12 -8.38 7.43 0.28
C GLY A 12 -9.05 7.88 -1.01
N SER A 13 -9.71 9.02 -0.97
CA SER A 13 -10.46 9.53 -2.13
C SER A 13 -9.57 9.98 -3.28
N SER A 14 -8.34 10.38 -3.02
CA SER A 14 -7.41 10.84 -4.05
C SER A 14 -6.27 9.87 -4.31
N HIS A 15 -5.89 9.07 -3.32
CA HIS A 15 -4.76 8.15 -3.42
C HIS A 15 -5.06 6.81 -2.78
N ILE A 16 -4.46 5.79 -3.35
CA ILE A 16 -4.30 4.50 -2.71
C ILE A 16 -2.81 4.36 -2.47
N ARG A 17 -2.40 4.19 -1.22
CA ARG A 17 -0.99 4.11 -0.84
C ARG A 17 -0.69 2.79 -0.17
N ALA A 18 0.49 2.28 -0.46
CA ALA A 18 1.00 1.09 0.20
C ALA A 18 2.43 1.34 0.66
N ALA A 19 2.76 0.84 1.83
CA ALA A 19 4.10 0.95 2.39
C ALA A 19 4.59 -0.42 2.80
N VAL A 20 5.87 -0.68 2.66
CA VAL A 20 6.51 -1.86 3.18
C VAL A 20 7.59 -1.44 4.17
N GLY A 21 7.64 -2.11 5.30
CA GLY A 21 8.64 -1.87 6.33
C GLY A 21 9.15 -3.17 6.91
N VAL A 22 10.17 -3.05 7.73
CA VAL A 22 10.80 -4.17 8.42
C VAL A 22 10.88 -3.83 9.90
N VAL A 23 10.51 -4.80 10.73
CA VAL A 23 10.65 -4.67 12.19
C VAL A 23 11.83 -5.53 12.63
N ASP A 24 12.76 -4.92 13.35
CA ASP A 24 13.91 -5.63 13.90
C ASP A 24 13.56 -6.28 15.25
N GLU A 25 14.56 -6.93 15.85
CA GLU A 25 14.39 -7.60 17.15
C GLU A 25 14.02 -6.65 18.28
N SER A 26 14.46 -5.41 18.18
CA SER A 26 14.19 -4.40 19.20
C SER A 26 12.79 -3.78 19.06
N GLY A 27 12.05 -4.20 18.03
CA GLY A 27 10.73 -3.65 17.75
C GLY A 27 10.77 -2.33 16.98
N VAL A 28 11.91 -1.97 16.42
CA VAL A 28 12.04 -0.75 15.61
C VAL A 28 11.59 -1.01 14.18
N LEU A 29 10.65 -0.20 13.71
CA LEU A 29 10.15 -0.26 12.35
C LEU A 29 10.96 0.66 11.44
N THR A 30 11.45 0.10 10.34
CA THR A 30 12.11 0.86 9.28
C THR A 30 11.24 0.79 8.03
N ILE A 31 10.84 1.93 7.50
CA ILE A 31 10.07 2.00 6.26
C ILE A 31 11.05 1.86 5.09
N LEU A 32 10.85 0.85 4.27
CA LEU A 32 11.70 0.57 3.11
C LEU A 32 11.19 1.29 1.86
N ALA A 33 9.89 1.35 1.68
CA ALA A 33 9.31 1.94 0.49
C ALA A 33 7.88 2.37 0.73
N VAL A 34 7.47 3.44 0.05
CA VAL A 34 6.07 3.88 -0.02
C VAL A 34 5.76 4.10 -1.50
N GLU A 35 4.68 3.52 -1.96
CA GLU A 35 4.20 3.69 -3.33
C GLU A 35 2.76 4.16 -3.32
N ASP A 36 2.37 4.93 -4.32
CA ASP A 36 0.99 5.37 -4.43
C ASP A 36 0.46 5.26 -5.86
N GLU A 37 -0.86 5.20 -5.95
CA GLU A 37 -1.61 5.29 -7.19
C GLU A 37 -2.76 6.26 -6.95
N ASN A 38 -3.23 6.94 -8.00
CA ASN A 38 -4.39 7.79 -7.83
C ASN A 38 -5.66 6.94 -7.66
N ALA A 39 -6.62 7.48 -6.95
CA ALA A 39 -7.91 6.83 -6.71
C ALA A 39 -9.08 7.62 -7.31
N ILE A 40 -8.76 8.58 -8.18
CA ILE A 40 -9.78 9.43 -8.80
C ILE A 40 -10.77 8.57 -9.57
N ASN A 41 -12.06 8.79 -9.33
CA ASN A 41 -13.19 8.09 -9.95
C ASN A 41 -13.38 6.63 -9.49
N VAL A 42 -12.54 6.11 -8.61
CA VAL A 42 -12.69 4.74 -8.11
C VAL A 42 -12.97 4.67 -6.61
N VAL A 43 -12.53 5.69 -5.86
CA VAL A 43 -12.85 5.85 -4.44
C VAL A 43 -13.43 7.24 -4.23
N ARG A 44 -14.50 7.35 -3.47
CA ARG A 44 -15.15 8.63 -3.21
C ARG A 44 -15.54 8.70 -1.74
N TYR A 45 -15.05 9.74 -1.04
CA TYR A 45 -15.27 9.93 0.39
C TYR A 45 -14.89 8.70 1.22
N GLY A 46 -13.80 8.00 0.81
CA GLY A 46 -13.38 6.76 1.46
C GLY A 46 -14.19 5.53 1.07
N TRP A 47 -15.20 5.66 0.20
CA TRP A 47 -16.00 4.54 -0.29
C TRP A 47 -15.51 4.09 -1.66
N ILE A 48 -15.37 2.77 -1.82
CA ILE A 48 -14.99 2.20 -3.10
C ILE A 48 -16.18 2.26 -4.05
N GLN A 49 -16.00 2.96 -5.18
CA GLN A 49 -17.04 3.10 -6.20
C GLN A 49 -16.93 2.03 -7.29
N ASN A 50 -15.70 1.53 -7.52
CA ASN A 50 -15.44 0.52 -8.54
C ASN A 50 -14.42 -0.48 -8.00
N VAL A 51 -14.90 -1.64 -7.59
CA VAL A 51 -14.07 -2.67 -6.95
C VAL A 51 -13.00 -3.21 -7.91
N GLU A 52 -13.34 -3.40 -9.17
CA GLU A 52 -12.40 -3.91 -10.16
C GLU A 52 -11.24 -2.96 -10.38
N GLU A 53 -11.51 -1.67 -10.54
CA GLU A 53 -10.46 -0.65 -10.72
C GLU A 53 -9.60 -0.49 -9.47
N VAL A 54 -10.20 -0.49 -8.29
CA VAL A 54 -9.44 -0.43 -7.04
C VAL A 54 -8.53 -1.65 -6.92
N SER A 55 -9.03 -2.83 -7.23
CA SER A 55 -8.23 -4.05 -7.21
C SER A 55 -7.04 -3.96 -8.17
N ASN A 56 -7.26 -3.43 -9.37
CA ASN A 56 -6.19 -3.25 -10.35
C ASN A 56 -5.11 -2.29 -9.85
N ARG A 57 -5.51 -1.20 -9.20
CA ARG A 57 -4.57 -0.22 -8.65
C ARG A 57 -3.79 -0.76 -7.47
N ILE A 58 -4.45 -1.51 -6.61
CA ILE A 58 -3.78 -2.20 -5.50
C ILE A 58 -2.76 -3.20 -6.02
N ASN A 59 -3.11 -3.96 -7.05
CA ASN A 59 -2.18 -4.91 -7.67
C ASN A 59 -0.95 -4.22 -8.26
N LYS A 60 -1.14 -3.04 -8.86
CA LYS A 60 -0.01 -2.24 -9.35
C LYS A 60 0.91 -1.82 -8.21
N LEU A 61 0.34 -1.38 -7.08
CA LEU A 61 1.12 -0.99 -5.92
C LEU A 61 1.91 -2.18 -5.37
N ILE A 62 1.28 -3.33 -5.25
CA ILE A 62 1.92 -4.54 -4.75
C ILE A 62 3.10 -4.92 -5.65
N LYS A 63 2.92 -4.85 -6.96
CA LYS A 63 4.00 -5.14 -7.91
C LYS A 63 5.18 -4.17 -7.77
N LYS A 64 4.90 -2.90 -7.53
CA LYS A 64 5.96 -1.92 -7.27
C LYS A 64 6.72 -2.26 -5.99
N LEU A 65 6.00 -2.66 -4.94
CA LEU A 65 6.60 -3.00 -3.65
C LEU A 65 7.42 -4.29 -3.72
N GLU A 66 7.08 -5.22 -4.59
CA GLU A 66 7.82 -6.47 -4.77
C GLU A 66 9.25 -6.25 -5.26
N ASN A 67 9.56 -5.06 -5.77
CA ASN A 67 10.91 -4.72 -6.21
C ASN A 67 11.84 -4.29 -5.07
N TYR A 68 11.35 -4.23 -3.86
CA TYR A 68 12.13 -3.82 -2.70
C TYR A 68 12.53 -4.96 -1.77
#